data_2f4b2faa067418020f3f9e98a6dee070
#
_entry.id   2f4b2faa067418020f3f9e98a6dee070
#
_cell.length_a   1.000
_cell.length_b   1.000
_cell.length_c   1.000
_cell.angle_alpha   90.00
_cell.angle_beta   90.00
_cell.angle_gamma   90.00
#
_symmetry.space_group_name_H-M   'P 1'
#
loop_
_entity.id
_entity.type
_entity.pdbx_description
1 polymer ?
#
loop_
_entity_poly.entity_id
_entity_poly.type
_entity_poly.pdbx_seq_one_letter_code
_entity_poly.pdbx_strand_id
1 'polypeptide(L)'
;MALNKKFDSELTAAIEKLKQDRVYKRLNYLASPQDARVQMEGRGEIIILSSNNYLGLCNEPSVVKSGIEGLEQFGAGTGSVRFICGTFTIHRDLEQAIADLVGTEASLSYVSAWNANEGLTATIVEQGDFVVSDALNHASIIDSIRLAKAITKCTTAVYQHSDLDDLRSKLESAKSARRRIIWTDGVFSMEGSIARLPEILQLAEDFDAIVAVDDSHGTGVLGANGRGTAEHFGVLGEVDIITSTLGKALGGAAGGFVAGSASLCDMLTQRSRPQLFSNALPPTVAASALGAIKHLEHNPQLVQKLRDNTRYFRAAITEAGFKPLSGETPIVPIIVGETATAIKMSDMLLDEGVFVTGFGFPVVPQGQARVRCQLSAAHSRDDLDQAIAAFKTVGTKLGII
;
A
#
# COMPACT_ATOMS: atom_id res chain seq x y z
N MET A 1 -29.60 14.87 -23.27
CA MET A 1 -29.92 14.48 -21.90
C MET A 1 -30.01 15.74 -21.05
N ALA A 2 -31.05 15.95 -20.27
CA ALA A 2 -31.11 17.10 -19.38
C ALA A 2 -30.33 16.77 -18.10
N LEU A 3 -29.09 17.28 -17.98
CA LEU A 3 -28.36 17.23 -16.74
C LEU A 3 -28.98 18.13 -15.69
N ASN A 4 -28.92 17.76 -14.42
CA ASN A 4 -29.32 18.67 -13.34
C ASN A 4 -28.31 19.82 -13.29
N LYS A 5 -28.71 20.96 -13.90
CA LYS A 5 -27.83 22.14 -14.06
C LYS A 5 -27.33 22.69 -12.73
N LYS A 6 -28.12 22.59 -11.65
CA LYS A 6 -27.72 23.05 -10.32
C LYS A 6 -26.58 22.16 -9.79
N PHE A 7 -26.75 20.85 -9.84
CA PHE A 7 -25.73 19.89 -9.40
C PHE A 7 -24.42 20.03 -10.21
N ASP A 8 -24.52 20.17 -11.52
CA ASP A 8 -23.35 20.37 -12.39
C ASP A 8 -22.62 21.68 -12.07
N SER A 9 -23.35 22.77 -11.79
CA SER A 9 -22.76 24.03 -11.36
C SER A 9 -22.05 23.93 -10.00
N GLU A 10 -22.62 23.17 -9.04
CA GLU A 10 -21.99 22.92 -7.73
C GLU A 10 -20.69 22.15 -7.89
N LEU A 11 -20.65 21.10 -8.73
CA LEU A 11 -19.43 20.34 -9.04
C LEU A 11 -18.36 21.21 -9.71
N THR A 12 -18.78 22.04 -10.69
CA THR A 12 -17.87 22.97 -11.39
C THR A 12 -17.23 23.95 -10.41
N ALA A 13 -18.02 24.55 -9.52
CA ALA A 13 -17.50 25.47 -8.50
C ALA A 13 -16.52 24.76 -7.55
N ALA A 14 -16.81 23.54 -7.13
CA ALA A 14 -15.91 22.75 -6.29
C ALA A 14 -14.59 22.45 -7.01
N ILE A 15 -14.63 22.08 -8.30
CA ILE A 15 -13.44 21.83 -9.12
C ILE A 15 -12.60 23.10 -9.27
N GLU A 16 -13.23 24.27 -9.54
CA GLU A 16 -12.50 25.53 -9.64
C GLU A 16 -11.83 25.91 -8.32
N LYS A 17 -12.48 25.62 -7.19
CA LYS A 17 -11.85 25.79 -5.88
C LYS A 17 -10.61 24.92 -5.72
N LEU A 18 -10.66 23.62 -6.10
CA LEU A 18 -9.48 22.74 -6.07
C LEU A 18 -8.32 23.29 -6.91
N LYS A 19 -8.62 23.90 -8.08
CA LYS A 19 -7.60 24.54 -8.93
C LYS A 19 -7.01 25.80 -8.26
N GLN A 20 -7.86 26.64 -7.65
CA GLN A 20 -7.41 27.84 -6.92
C GLN A 20 -6.53 27.45 -5.72
N ASP A 21 -6.93 26.42 -4.97
CA ASP A 21 -6.19 25.88 -3.83
C ASP A 21 -4.92 25.10 -4.25
N ARG A 22 -4.67 24.92 -5.56
CA ARG A 22 -3.54 24.19 -6.15
C ARG A 22 -3.47 22.71 -5.72
N VAL A 23 -4.61 22.10 -5.41
CA VAL A 23 -4.73 20.67 -5.06
C VAL A 23 -5.46 19.87 -6.13
N TYR A 24 -5.79 20.47 -7.26
CA TYR A 24 -6.39 19.82 -8.40
C TYR A 24 -5.39 18.84 -9.04
N LYS A 25 -5.79 17.56 -9.12
CA LYS A 25 -4.96 16.48 -9.67
C LYS A 25 -5.12 16.39 -11.18
N ARG A 26 -4.00 16.31 -11.89
CA ARG A 26 -3.95 16.01 -13.31
C ARG A 26 -3.42 14.60 -13.51
N LEU A 27 -4.00 13.84 -14.45
CA LEU A 27 -3.51 12.53 -14.80
C LEU A 27 -2.40 12.66 -15.84
N ASN A 28 -1.27 12.00 -15.62
CA ASN A 28 -0.21 11.83 -16.59
C ASN A 28 -0.38 10.44 -17.24
N TYR A 29 -0.28 10.37 -18.56
CA TYR A 29 -0.49 9.14 -19.30
C TYR A 29 0.84 8.51 -19.67
N LEU A 30 1.03 7.25 -19.24
CA LEU A 30 2.21 6.45 -19.62
C LEU A 30 1.90 5.70 -20.91
N ALA A 31 2.85 5.72 -21.84
CA ALA A 31 2.76 5.09 -23.16
C ALA A 31 3.67 3.86 -23.29
N SER A 32 4.22 3.38 -22.18
CA SER A 32 5.03 2.15 -22.06
C SER A 32 4.61 1.34 -20.85
N PRO A 33 5.09 0.09 -20.70
CA PRO A 33 4.97 -0.64 -19.44
C PRO A 33 5.56 0.16 -18.26
N GLN A 34 5.05 -0.13 -17.04
CA GLN A 34 5.57 0.47 -15.82
C GLN A 34 6.93 -0.14 -15.45
N ASP A 35 7.97 0.70 -15.39
CA ASP A 35 9.35 0.31 -15.08
C ASP A 35 10.08 1.48 -14.38
N ALA A 36 11.40 1.35 -14.15
CA ALA A 36 12.27 2.44 -13.67
C ALA A 36 12.23 3.65 -14.58
N ARG A 37 12.17 3.43 -15.90
CA ARG A 37 11.96 4.42 -16.96
C ARG A 37 10.71 4.10 -17.75
N VAL A 38 9.95 5.12 -18.09
CA VAL A 38 8.71 4.99 -18.87
C VAL A 38 8.68 6.03 -19.99
N GLN A 39 7.91 5.76 -21.05
CA GLN A 39 7.50 6.80 -21.99
C GLN A 39 6.24 7.48 -21.46
N MET A 40 6.29 8.79 -21.29
CA MET A 40 5.15 9.60 -20.87
C MET A 40 4.68 10.47 -22.02
N GLU A 41 3.37 10.46 -22.27
CA GLU A 41 2.77 11.23 -23.35
C GLU A 41 3.11 12.72 -23.21
N GLY A 42 3.61 13.31 -24.30
CA GLY A 42 4.01 14.72 -24.38
C GLY A 42 5.32 15.08 -23.65
N ARG A 43 6.02 14.11 -23.04
CA ARG A 43 7.27 14.38 -22.29
C ARG A 43 8.45 13.46 -22.66
N GLY A 44 8.20 12.33 -23.31
CA GLY A 44 9.25 11.37 -23.65
C GLY A 44 9.62 10.45 -22.50
N GLU A 45 10.91 10.07 -22.44
CA GLU A 45 11.41 9.16 -21.41
C GLU A 45 11.56 9.87 -20.05
N ILE A 46 11.01 9.26 -18.99
CA ILE A 46 10.95 9.79 -17.63
C ILE A 46 11.37 8.72 -16.62
N ILE A 47 12.21 9.07 -15.65
CA ILE A 47 12.55 8.22 -14.49
C ILE A 47 11.39 8.28 -13.50
N ILE A 48 10.88 7.14 -13.06
CA ILE A 48 9.77 7.03 -12.12
C ILE A 48 10.29 6.83 -10.70
N LEU A 49 10.07 7.81 -9.83
CA LEU A 49 10.31 7.70 -8.37
C LEU A 49 9.02 7.81 -7.54
N SER A 50 7.88 7.45 -8.12
CA SER A 50 6.56 7.51 -7.44
C SER A 50 5.73 6.24 -7.59
N SER A 51 6.25 5.21 -8.26
CA SER A 51 5.57 3.93 -8.43
C SER A 51 5.69 3.04 -7.21
N ASN A 52 4.64 2.27 -6.94
CA ASN A 52 4.67 1.18 -5.94
C ASN A 52 5.31 -0.12 -6.49
N ASN A 53 5.91 -0.10 -7.67
CA ASN A 53 6.59 -1.24 -8.29
C ASN A 53 7.97 -1.48 -7.63
N TYR A 54 7.97 -1.76 -6.32
CA TYR A 54 9.19 -1.83 -5.50
C TYR A 54 10.23 -2.83 -6.00
N LEU A 55 9.78 -3.97 -6.53
CA LEU A 55 10.67 -5.03 -7.02
C LEU A 55 10.91 -4.97 -8.53
N GLY A 56 10.22 -4.07 -9.26
CA GLY A 56 10.32 -4.00 -10.72
C GLY A 56 9.52 -5.08 -11.46
N LEU A 57 8.62 -5.78 -10.78
CA LEU A 57 7.95 -6.97 -11.33
C LEU A 57 6.78 -6.67 -12.29
N CYS A 58 6.34 -5.40 -12.41
CA CYS A 58 5.24 -5.05 -13.33
C CYS A 58 5.53 -5.40 -14.80
N ASN A 59 6.80 -5.38 -15.20
CA ASN A 59 7.25 -5.65 -16.57
C ASN A 59 8.23 -6.84 -16.63
N GLU A 60 8.34 -7.63 -15.55
CA GLU A 60 9.20 -8.82 -15.52
C GLU A 60 8.66 -9.86 -16.51
N PRO A 61 9.47 -10.34 -17.48
CA PRO A 61 9.01 -11.25 -18.54
C PRO A 61 8.32 -12.51 -18.04
N SER A 62 8.79 -13.11 -16.94
CA SER A 62 8.19 -14.29 -16.34
C SER A 62 6.81 -14.01 -15.74
N VAL A 63 6.60 -12.84 -15.14
CA VAL A 63 5.32 -12.39 -14.58
C VAL A 63 4.33 -12.09 -15.71
N VAL A 64 4.77 -11.39 -16.75
CA VAL A 64 3.96 -11.11 -17.95
C VAL A 64 3.53 -12.41 -18.61
N LYS A 65 4.45 -13.37 -18.76
CA LYS A 65 4.16 -14.69 -19.32
C LYS A 65 3.10 -15.44 -18.50
N SER A 66 3.22 -15.44 -17.18
CA SER A 66 2.22 -16.07 -16.30
C SER A 66 0.83 -15.45 -16.50
N GLY A 67 0.76 -14.12 -16.67
CA GLY A 67 -0.51 -13.43 -16.97
C GLY A 67 -1.13 -13.85 -18.31
N ILE A 68 -0.29 -14.00 -19.36
CA ILE A 68 -0.73 -14.47 -20.69
C ILE A 68 -1.25 -15.90 -20.58
N GLU A 69 -0.51 -16.81 -19.93
CA GLU A 69 -0.93 -18.20 -19.72
C GLU A 69 -2.25 -18.28 -18.96
N GLY A 70 -2.43 -17.45 -17.93
CA GLY A 70 -3.69 -17.34 -17.18
C GLY A 70 -4.85 -16.86 -18.07
N LEU A 71 -4.61 -15.91 -18.97
CA LEU A 71 -5.60 -15.43 -19.94
C LEU A 71 -5.97 -16.54 -20.95
N GLU A 72 -4.99 -17.25 -21.48
CA GLU A 72 -5.21 -18.33 -22.45
C GLU A 72 -5.97 -19.51 -21.83
N GLN A 73 -5.66 -19.88 -20.58
CA GLN A 73 -6.24 -21.04 -19.92
C GLN A 73 -7.65 -20.77 -19.40
N PHE A 74 -7.91 -19.59 -18.84
CA PHE A 74 -9.13 -19.28 -18.09
C PHE A 74 -10.02 -18.18 -18.72
N GLY A 75 -9.57 -17.56 -19.79
CA GLY A 75 -10.26 -16.42 -20.42
C GLY A 75 -10.07 -15.09 -19.69
N ALA A 76 -10.73 -14.06 -20.20
CA ALA A 76 -10.54 -12.66 -19.75
C ALA A 76 -11.09 -12.36 -18.34
N GLY A 77 -12.03 -13.14 -17.87
CA GLY A 77 -12.70 -12.86 -16.59
C GLY A 77 -13.47 -14.03 -16.03
N THR A 78 -13.90 -13.91 -14.78
CA THR A 78 -14.59 -14.99 -14.07
C THR A 78 -16.10 -15.05 -14.34
N GLY A 79 -16.69 -13.98 -14.84
CA GLY A 79 -18.13 -13.90 -15.16
C GLY A 79 -19.05 -14.03 -13.95
N SER A 80 -18.52 -14.16 -12.73
CA SER A 80 -19.29 -14.44 -11.52
C SER A 80 -18.52 -14.08 -10.26
N VAL A 81 -19.25 -14.03 -9.15
CA VAL A 81 -18.69 -13.96 -7.78
C VAL A 81 -18.16 -15.32 -7.35
N ARG A 82 -17.29 -15.34 -6.32
CA ARG A 82 -16.53 -16.52 -5.89
C ARG A 82 -17.40 -17.74 -5.58
N PHE A 83 -18.46 -17.60 -4.80
CA PHE A 83 -19.25 -18.74 -4.28
C PHE A 83 -20.23 -19.32 -5.30
N ILE A 84 -20.55 -18.61 -6.38
CA ILE A 84 -21.47 -19.13 -7.42
C ILE A 84 -20.67 -19.98 -8.42
N CYS A 85 -19.92 -19.35 -9.33
CA CYS A 85 -19.11 -20.05 -10.33
C CYS A 85 -17.86 -19.27 -10.74
N GLY A 86 -17.46 -18.24 -9.98
CA GLY A 86 -16.31 -17.38 -10.26
C GLY A 86 -15.01 -17.84 -9.60
N THR A 87 -14.95 -19.01 -8.94
CA THR A 87 -13.74 -19.54 -8.33
C THR A 87 -13.04 -20.51 -9.27
N PHE A 88 -11.81 -20.21 -9.66
CA PHE A 88 -10.98 -21.04 -10.52
C PHE A 88 -9.82 -21.63 -9.73
N THR A 89 -9.17 -22.67 -10.27
CA THR A 89 -8.01 -23.32 -9.64
C THR A 89 -6.88 -22.32 -9.38
N ILE A 90 -6.67 -21.37 -10.27
CA ILE A 90 -5.66 -20.34 -10.13
C ILE A 90 -5.84 -19.46 -8.86
N HIS A 91 -7.09 -19.27 -8.40
CA HIS A 91 -7.33 -18.55 -7.14
C HIS A 91 -6.83 -19.35 -5.94
N ARG A 92 -7.13 -20.66 -5.91
CA ARG A 92 -6.65 -21.55 -4.85
C ARG A 92 -5.11 -21.59 -4.83
N ASP A 93 -4.49 -21.70 -6.00
CA ASP A 93 -3.04 -21.82 -6.12
C ASP A 93 -2.35 -20.50 -5.71
N LEU A 94 -2.95 -19.35 -6.03
CA LEU A 94 -2.52 -18.03 -5.55
C LEU A 94 -2.69 -17.89 -4.03
N GLU A 95 -3.84 -18.28 -3.50
CA GLU A 95 -4.16 -18.19 -2.07
C GLU A 95 -3.20 -19.06 -1.23
N GLN A 96 -2.85 -20.23 -1.72
CA GLN A 96 -1.83 -21.08 -1.07
C GLN A 96 -0.46 -20.38 -1.09
N ALA A 97 -0.02 -19.87 -2.23
CA ALA A 97 1.26 -19.17 -2.34
C ALA A 97 1.34 -17.91 -1.46
N ILE A 98 0.23 -17.19 -1.30
CA ILE A 98 0.15 -16.05 -0.37
C ILE A 98 0.31 -16.53 1.08
N ALA A 99 -0.42 -17.58 1.50
CA ALA A 99 -0.35 -18.11 2.85
C ALA A 99 1.09 -18.55 3.20
N ASP A 100 1.73 -19.27 2.27
CA ASP A 100 3.12 -19.73 2.41
C ASP A 100 4.08 -18.53 2.51
N LEU A 101 3.89 -17.50 1.68
CA LEU A 101 4.74 -16.31 1.67
C LEU A 101 4.67 -15.55 3.01
N VAL A 102 3.48 -15.28 3.52
CA VAL A 102 3.30 -14.48 4.74
C VAL A 102 3.31 -15.31 6.03
N GLY A 103 3.39 -16.64 5.92
CA GLY A 103 3.54 -17.55 7.06
C GLY A 103 2.26 -17.75 7.87
N THR A 104 1.11 -17.86 7.20
CA THR A 104 -0.19 -18.10 7.81
C THR A 104 -0.77 -19.45 7.39
N GLU A 105 -1.83 -19.91 8.07
CA GLU A 105 -2.49 -21.19 7.75
C GLU A 105 -3.26 -21.14 6.42
N ALA A 106 -3.87 -20.00 6.12
CA ALA A 106 -4.67 -19.79 4.92
C ALA A 106 -4.66 -18.33 4.45
N SER A 107 -5.10 -18.10 3.23
CA SER A 107 -5.41 -16.77 2.73
C SER A 107 -6.65 -16.77 1.83
N LEU A 108 -7.21 -15.57 1.62
CA LEU A 108 -8.33 -15.34 0.73
C LEU A 108 -8.07 -14.10 -0.12
N SER A 109 -8.12 -14.24 -1.44
CA SER A 109 -7.87 -13.15 -2.39
C SER A 109 -9.11 -12.29 -2.64
N TYR A 110 -8.89 -10.99 -2.83
CA TYR A 110 -9.88 -9.96 -3.13
C TYR A 110 -9.48 -9.17 -4.38
N VAL A 111 -10.42 -8.44 -4.97
CA VAL A 111 -10.14 -7.61 -6.16
C VAL A 111 -9.25 -6.40 -5.86
N SER A 112 -9.12 -6.02 -4.60
CA SER A 112 -8.18 -4.99 -4.12
C SER A 112 -7.93 -5.15 -2.61
N ALA A 113 -6.82 -4.56 -2.12
CA ALA A 113 -6.56 -4.47 -0.68
C ALA A 113 -7.62 -3.59 0.03
N TRP A 114 -8.20 -2.60 -0.64
CA TRP A 114 -9.32 -1.84 -0.10
C TRP A 114 -10.49 -2.75 0.27
N ASN A 115 -10.89 -3.63 -0.67
CA ASN A 115 -11.96 -4.59 -0.43
C ASN A 115 -11.58 -5.66 0.61
N ALA A 116 -10.30 -6.02 0.72
CA ALA A 116 -9.82 -6.92 1.76
C ALA A 116 -10.01 -6.30 3.15
N ASN A 117 -9.56 -5.06 3.37
CA ASN A 117 -9.71 -4.35 4.63
C ASN A 117 -11.18 -4.10 4.99
N GLU A 118 -11.98 -3.63 4.03
CA GLU A 118 -13.42 -3.42 4.21
C GLU A 118 -14.14 -4.72 4.53
N GLY A 119 -13.88 -5.76 3.75
CA GLY A 119 -14.49 -7.07 3.90
C GLY A 119 -14.12 -7.77 5.21
N LEU A 120 -12.88 -7.62 5.67
CA LEU A 120 -12.40 -8.17 6.93
C LEU A 120 -13.11 -7.51 8.11
N THR A 121 -12.92 -6.21 8.29
CA THR A 121 -13.37 -5.49 9.49
C THR A 121 -14.89 -5.58 9.66
N ALA A 122 -15.65 -5.35 8.58
CA ALA A 122 -17.11 -5.43 8.61
C ALA A 122 -17.66 -6.84 8.86
N THR A 123 -16.83 -7.89 8.64
CA THR A 123 -17.25 -9.29 8.84
C THR A 123 -16.96 -9.82 10.24
N ILE A 124 -15.78 -9.47 10.81
CA ILE A 124 -15.33 -10.05 12.08
C ILE A 124 -15.74 -9.25 13.31
N VAL A 125 -15.99 -7.94 13.13
CA VAL A 125 -16.34 -7.04 14.25
C VAL A 125 -17.83 -7.14 14.56
N GLU A 126 -18.15 -7.25 15.85
CA GLU A 126 -19.52 -7.34 16.36
C GLU A 126 -19.77 -6.33 17.48
N GLN A 127 -21.03 -6.22 17.90
CA GLN A 127 -21.39 -5.39 19.06
C GLN A 127 -20.65 -5.86 20.32
N GLY A 128 -20.12 -4.92 21.08
CA GLY A 128 -19.31 -5.20 22.28
C GLY A 128 -17.81 -5.34 22.00
N ASP A 129 -17.38 -5.37 20.76
CA ASP A 129 -15.97 -5.33 20.41
C ASP A 129 -15.41 -3.91 20.51
N PHE A 130 -14.11 -3.84 20.75
CA PHE A 130 -13.32 -2.61 20.74
C PHE A 130 -12.25 -2.69 19.64
N VAL A 131 -12.24 -1.72 18.74
CA VAL A 131 -11.25 -1.62 17.66
C VAL A 131 -10.40 -0.38 17.89
N VAL A 132 -9.09 -0.55 18.02
CA VAL A 132 -8.13 0.54 18.16
C VAL A 132 -7.20 0.60 16.94
N SER A 133 -7.03 1.81 16.37
CA SER A 133 -6.33 2.06 15.10
C SER A 133 -5.21 3.07 15.30
N ASP A 134 -4.05 2.84 14.66
CA ASP A 134 -3.02 3.88 14.54
C ASP A 134 -3.58 5.11 13.80
N ALA A 135 -3.17 6.30 14.22
CA ALA A 135 -3.65 7.57 13.67
C ALA A 135 -3.26 7.78 12.19
N LEU A 136 -2.20 7.12 11.72
CA LEU A 136 -1.70 7.24 10.35
C LEU A 136 -2.04 6.04 9.46
N ASN A 137 -2.90 5.13 9.93
CA ASN A 137 -3.35 4.01 9.14
C ASN A 137 -3.96 4.44 7.79
N HIS A 138 -3.85 3.55 6.82
CA HIS A 138 -4.40 3.76 5.47
C HIS A 138 -5.90 4.05 5.50
N ALA A 139 -6.37 4.88 4.57
CA ALA A 139 -7.78 5.27 4.45
C ALA A 139 -8.75 4.07 4.39
N SER A 140 -8.36 2.96 3.78
CA SER A 140 -9.20 1.75 3.72
C SER A 140 -9.44 1.13 5.10
N ILE A 141 -8.45 1.18 6.01
CA ILE A 141 -8.61 0.74 7.40
C ILE A 141 -9.55 1.69 8.14
N ILE A 142 -9.33 3.00 8.00
CA ILE A 142 -10.17 4.02 8.65
C ILE A 142 -11.63 3.87 8.22
N ASP A 143 -11.88 3.74 6.92
CA ASP A 143 -13.24 3.62 6.39
C ASP A 143 -13.88 2.27 6.70
N SER A 144 -13.10 1.18 6.73
CA SER A 144 -13.59 -0.14 7.15
C SER A 144 -14.05 -0.15 8.62
N ILE A 145 -13.30 0.51 9.51
CA ILE A 145 -13.66 0.67 10.92
C ILE A 145 -14.92 1.54 11.07
N ARG A 146 -15.02 2.64 10.29
CA ARG A 146 -16.24 3.47 10.26
C ARG A 146 -17.46 2.67 9.82
N LEU A 147 -17.31 1.86 8.79
CA LEU A 147 -18.38 0.98 8.29
C LEU A 147 -18.79 -0.06 9.35
N ALA A 148 -17.80 -0.75 9.95
CA ALA A 148 -18.04 -1.72 11.01
C ALA A 148 -18.77 -1.07 12.20
N LYS A 149 -18.33 0.11 12.66
CA LYS A 149 -18.97 0.88 13.72
C LYS A 149 -20.43 1.25 13.37
N ALA A 150 -20.67 1.65 12.14
CA ALA A 150 -22.04 2.00 11.69
C ALA A 150 -22.98 0.80 11.74
N ILE A 151 -22.50 -0.40 11.35
CA ILE A 151 -23.26 -1.64 11.27
C ILE A 151 -23.45 -2.27 12.67
N THR A 152 -22.36 -2.45 13.43
CA THR A 152 -22.34 -3.29 14.64
C THR A 152 -22.48 -2.50 15.93
N LYS A 153 -22.28 -1.16 15.89
CA LYS A 153 -22.19 -0.30 17.07
C LYS A 153 -21.02 -0.66 18.01
N CYS A 154 -19.95 -1.25 17.47
CA CYS A 154 -18.72 -1.50 18.22
C CYS A 154 -18.11 -0.18 18.74
N THR A 155 -17.26 -0.27 19.74
CA THR A 155 -16.49 0.86 20.27
C THR A 155 -15.18 0.99 19.46
N THR A 156 -14.80 2.22 19.16
CA THR A 156 -13.58 2.48 18.38
C THR A 156 -12.74 3.57 19.04
N ALA A 157 -11.41 3.44 18.95
CA ALA A 157 -10.45 4.45 19.38
C ALA A 157 -9.33 4.60 18.34
N VAL A 158 -8.63 5.73 18.42
CA VAL A 158 -7.42 5.99 17.64
C VAL A 158 -6.31 6.28 18.65
N TYR A 159 -5.15 5.66 18.47
CA TYR A 159 -3.95 5.98 19.23
C TYR A 159 -2.97 6.78 18.36
N GLN A 160 -2.16 7.61 19.01
CA GLN A 160 -1.16 8.43 18.34
C GLN A 160 -0.14 7.56 17.62
N HIS A 161 0.30 8.00 16.43
CA HIS A 161 1.20 7.21 15.59
C HIS A 161 2.42 6.69 16.34
N SER A 162 2.57 5.35 16.35
CA SER A 162 3.66 4.61 17.00
C SER A 162 3.81 4.86 18.51
N ASP A 163 2.81 5.43 19.16
CA ASP A 163 2.78 5.69 20.61
C ASP A 163 2.18 4.49 21.36
N LEU A 164 3.06 3.66 21.91
CA LEU A 164 2.66 2.44 22.64
C LEU A 164 2.04 2.74 24.01
N ASP A 165 2.37 3.87 24.62
CA ASP A 165 1.78 4.26 25.90
C ASP A 165 0.32 4.69 25.70
N ASP A 166 0.04 5.43 24.61
CA ASP A 166 -1.34 5.77 24.25
C ASP A 166 -2.12 4.50 23.84
N LEU A 167 -1.51 3.58 23.07
CA LEU A 167 -2.13 2.29 22.73
C LEU A 167 -2.48 1.50 23.99
N ARG A 168 -1.55 1.36 24.95
CA ARG A 168 -1.77 0.70 26.26
C ARG A 168 -2.93 1.35 27.01
N SER A 169 -2.97 2.67 27.11
CA SER A 169 -4.05 3.41 27.75
C SER A 169 -5.43 3.13 27.12
N LYS A 170 -5.50 3.05 25.77
CA LYS A 170 -6.74 2.70 25.06
C LYS A 170 -7.18 1.26 25.39
N LEU A 171 -6.25 0.31 25.38
CA LEU A 171 -6.53 -1.09 25.71
C LEU A 171 -6.98 -1.25 27.17
N GLU A 172 -6.37 -0.52 28.10
CA GLU A 172 -6.79 -0.47 29.51
C GLU A 172 -8.22 0.02 29.68
N SER A 173 -8.63 1.02 28.91
CA SER A 173 -10.00 1.54 28.93
C SER A 173 -11.03 0.55 28.38
N ALA A 174 -10.60 -0.47 27.66
CA ALA A 174 -11.43 -1.44 26.96
C ALA A 174 -11.43 -2.85 27.61
N LYS A 175 -11.02 -2.97 28.90
CA LYS A 175 -10.94 -4.28 29.57
C LYS A 175 -12.27 -5.05 29.62
N SER A 176 -13.41 -4.35 29.60
CA SER A 176 -14.75 -4.95 29.54
C SER A 176 -15.24 -5.29 28.15
N ALA A 177 -14.50 -4.98 27.10
CA ALA A 177 -14.90 -5.30 25.73
C ALA A 177 -14.91 -6.82 25.51
N ARG A 178 -15.84 -7.29 24.66
CA ARG A 178 -15.94 -8.71 24.26
C ARG A 178 -14.64 -9.20 23.61
N ARG A 179 -14.10 -8.42 22.68
CA ARG A 179 -12.79 -8.62 22.02
C ARG A 179 -12.14 -7.27 21.80
N ARG A 180 -10.82 -7.24 21.75
CA ARG A 180 -10.01 -6.07 21.40
C ARG A 180 -9.28 -6.39 20.11
N ILE A 181 -9.27 -5.45 19.17
CA ILE A 181 -8.62 -5.59 17.87
C ILE A 181 -7.73 -4.37 17.67
N ILE A 182 -6.44 -4.61 17.51
CA ILE A 182 -5.44 -3.59 17.18
C ILE A 182 -5.26 -3.61 15.66
N TRP A 183 -5.50 -2.47 15.00
CA TRP A 183 -5.25 -2.29 13.57
C TRP A 183 -4.06 -1.37 13.35
N THR A 184 -3.08 -1.80 12.56
CA THR A 184 -1.93 -0.99 12.14
C THR A 184 -1.54 -1.28 10.70
N ASP A 185 -1.03 -0.27 9.97
CA ASP A 185 -0.19 -0.52 8.80
C ASP A 185 1.12 -1.17 9.28
N GLY A 186 1.70 -2.08 8.51
CA GLY A 186 3.05 -2.60 8.73
C GLY A 186 4.11 -1.55 8.37
N VAL A 187 3.89 -0.88 7.24
CA VAL A 187 4.68 0.26 6.76
C VAL A 187 3.75 1.39 6.38
N PHE A 188 3.94 2.56 6.98
CA PHE A 188 3.09 3.73 6.75
C PHE A 188 3.47 4.47 5.46
N SER A 189 2.52 4.59 4.55
CA SER A 189 2.74 4.98 3.16
C SER A 189 3.26 6.40 2.95
N MET A 190 3.00 7.33 3.88
CA MET A 190 3.40 8.73 3.76
C MET A 190 4.69 9.05 4.51
N GLU A 191 4.98 8.33 5.57
CA GLU A 191 6.16 8.49 6.43
C GLU A 191 7.30 7.54 6.05
N GLY A 192 6.97 6.34 5.55
CA GLY A 192 7.92 5.26 5.36
C GLY A 192 8.40 4.64 6.68
N SER A 193 7.74 4.95 7.80
CA SER A 193 8.01 4.33 9.11
C SER A 193 7.46 2.91 9.14
N ILE A 194 8.06 2.07 9.97
CA ILE A 194 7.65 0.68 10.19
C ILE A 194 6.92 0.62 11.55
N ALA A 195 5.81 -0.10 11.64
CA ALA A 195 5.13 -0.34 12.90
C ALA A 195 6.05 -1.06 13.90
N ARG A 196 5.94 -0.74 15.16
CA ARG A 196 6.69 -1.40 16.25
C ARG A 196 6.05 -2.75 16.57
N LEU A 197 6.06 -3.65 15.60
CA LEU A 197 5.28 -4.88 15.62
C LEU A 197 5.56 -5.79 16.84
N PRO A 198 6.83 -6.03 17.25
CA PRO A 198 7.10 -6.85 18.43
C PRO A 198 6.44 -6.32 19.71
N GLU A 199 6.52 -5.01 19.92
CA GLU A 199 5.92 -4.38 21.11
C GLU A 199 4.38 -4.32 21.02
N ILE A 200 3.82 -4.19 19.81
CA ILE A 200 2.36 -4.29 19.60
C ILE A 200 1.88 -5.71 19.92
N LEU A 201 2.61 -6.74 19.50
CA LEU A 201 2.29 -8.15 19.80
C LEU A 201 2.38 -8.41 21.31
N GLN A 202 3.39 -7.87 22.00
CA GLN A 202 3.47 -7.97 23.46
C GLN A 202 2.29 -7.31 24.17
N LEU A 203 1.86 -6.12 23.69
CA LEU A 203 0.65 -5.48 24.22
C LEU A 203 -0.60 -6.31 23.93
N ALA A 204 -0.67 -6.92 22.75
CA ALA A 204 -1.79 -7.78 22.41
C ALA A 204 -1.89 -8.99 23.34
N GLU A 205 -0.77 -9.62 23.68
CA GLU A 205 -0.71 -10.70 24.69
C GLU A 205 -1.15 -10.20 26.08
N ASP A 206 -0.63 -9.05 26.55
CA ASP A 206 -0.98 -8.46 27.86
C ASP A 206 -2.50 -8.19 27.98
N PHE A 207 -3.19 -7.89 26.89
CA PHE A 207 -4.60 -7.48 26.88
C PHE A 207 -5.54 -8.45 26.18
N ASP A 208 -5.09 -9.64 25.81
CA ASP A 208 -5.88 -10.61 25.02
C ASP A 208 -6.53 -9.94 23.80
N ALA A 209 -5.71 -9.29 23.00
CA ALA A 209 -6.13 -8.54 21.82
C ALA A 209 -5.69 -9.25 20.52
N ILE A 210 -6.47 -9.10 19.48
CA ILE A 210 -6.19 -9.58 18.12
C ILE A 210 -5.38 -8.50 17.39
N VAL A 211 -4.30 -8.88 16.71
CA VAL A 211 -3.48 -7.97 15.89
C VAL A 211 -3.78 -8.17 14.41
N ALA A 212 -4.26 -7.10 13.75
CA ALA A 212 -4.42 -7.02 12.32
C ALA A 212 -3.42 -6.02 11.72
N VAL A 213 -2.66 -6.47 10.73
CA VAL A 213 -1.62 -5.67 10.07
C VAL A 213 -1.93 -5.55 8.58
N ASP A 214 -2.05 -4.32 8.07
CA ASP A 214 -2.00 -4.07 6.64
C ASP A 214 -0.53 -3.94 6.20
N ASP A 215 -0.01 -4.98 5.58
CA ASP A 215 1.37 -5.06 5.15
C ASP A 215 1.57 -4.69 3.67
N SER A 216 0.69 -3.87 3.11
CA SER A 216 0.68 -3.48 1.70
C SER A 216 1.96 -2.79 1.21
N HIS A 217 2.76 -2.21 2.09
CA HIS A 217 4.06 -1.62 1.79
C HIS A 217 5.23 -2.42 2.39
N GLY A 218 4.97 -3.49 3.14
CA GLY A 218 5.96 -4.39 3.72
C GLY A 218 6.12 -5.69 2.92
N THR A 219 5.01 -6.32 2.51
CA THR A 219 5.02 -7.55 1.70
C THR A 219 5.74 -7.34 0.37
N GLY A 220 6.75 -8.16 0.08
CA GLY A 220 7.66 -8.00 -1.06
C GLY A 220 8.80 -7.01 -0.82
N VAL A 221 8.82 -6.29 0.32
CA VAL A 221 9.74 -5.16 0.58
C VAL A 221 10.63 -5.40 1.79
N LEU A 222 10.05 -5.85 2.88
CA LEU A 222 10.71 -6.09 4.16
C LEU A 222 10.99 -7.58 4.40
N GLY A 223 11.92 -7.84 5.33
CA GLY A 223 12.42 -9.20 5.58
C GLY A 223 13.54 -9.59 4.62
N ALA A 224 14.24 -10.67 4.87
CA ALA A 224 15.34 -11.14 4.01
C ALA A 224 14.83 -11.71 2.68
N ASN A 225 13.64 -12.29 2.70
CA ASN A 225 12.99 -12.96 1.57
C ASN A 225 11.77 -12.18 1.05
N GLY A 226 11.52 -10.96 1.55
CA GLY A 226 10.36 -10.16 1.17
C GLY A 226 9.03 -10.64 1.74
N ARG A 227 9.05 -11.38 2.85
CA ARG A 227 7.84 -11.89 3.51
C ARG A 227 7.11 -10.85 4.36
N GLY A 228 7.60 -9.61 4.35
CA GLY A 228 6.96 -8.47 4.97
C GLY A 228 7.45 -8.10 6.36
N THR A 229 6.67 -7.27 7.04
CA THR A 229 7.01 -6.68 8.33
C THR A 229 7.22 -7.74 9.42
N ALA A 230 6.46 -8.83 9.41
CA ALA A 230 6.61 -9.92 10.39
C ALA A 230 7.97 -10.63 10.23
N GLU A 231 8.42 -10.91 9.01
CA GLU A 231 9.77 -11.46 8.77
C GLU A 231 10.85 -10.47 9.19
N HIS A 232 10.67 -9.18 8.92
CA HIS A 232 11.65 -8.15 9.26
C HIS A 232 11.99 -8.14 10.76
N PHE A 233 11.01 -8.38 11.61
CA PHE A 233 11.18 -8.43 13.06
C PHE A 233 11.38 -9.84 13.62
N GLY A 234 11.35 -10.89 12.79
CA GLY A 234 11.50 -12.27 13.25
C GLY A 234 10.29 -12.82 14.01
N VAL A 235 9.11 -12.25 13.79
CA VAL A 235 7.82 -12.64 14.40
C VAL A 235 6.85 -13.24 13.38
N LEU A 236 7.39 -13.92 12.38
CA LEU A 236 6.60 -14.57 11.34
C LEU A 236 5.73 -15.68 11.95
N GLY A 237 4.42 -15.64 11.66
CA GLY A 237 3.43 -16.57 12.24
C GLY A 237 2.84 -16.11 13.59
N GLU A 238 3.26 -14.97 14.14
CA GLU A 238 2.73 -14.43 15.39
C GLU A 238 1.63 -13.37 15.20
N VAL A 239 1.42 -12.89 13.97
CA VAL A 239 0.36 -11.93 13.64
C VAL A 239 -0.92 -12.68 13.31
N ASP A 240 -2.02 -12.34 13.99
CA ASP A 240 -3.30 -13.04 13.81
C ASP A 240 -3.90 -12.85 12.42
N ILE A 241 -3.81 -11.62 11.89
CA ILE A 241 -4.42 -11.25 10.63
C ILE A 241 -3.47 -10.35 9.83
N ILE A 242 -3.15 -10.75 8.61
CA ILE A 242 -2.39 -9.95 7.68
C ILE A 242 -3.28 -9.61 6.49
N THR A 243 -3.40 -8.33 6.17
CA THR A 243 -3.92 -7.88 4.87
C THR A 243 -2.78 -7.30 4.06
N SER A 244 -2.88 -7.40 2.73
CA SER A 244 -1.91 -6.76 1.86
C SER A 244 -2.43 -6.66 0.42
N THR A 245 -1.62 -6.05 -0.46
CA THR A 245 -1.96 -5.83 -1.86
C THR A 245 -1.10 -6.66 -2.80
N LEU A 246 -1.71 -7.11 -3.88
CA LEU A 246 -1.03 -7.69 -5.05
C LEU A 246 -0.71 -6.61 -6.11
N GLY A 247 -1.15 -5.37 -5.90
CA GLY A 247 -1.01 -4.25 -6.82
C GLY A 247 0.22 -3.37 -6.57
N LYS A 248 1.25 -3.87 -5.86
CA LYS A 248 2.49 -3.15 -5.58
C LYS A 248 3.71 -4.02 -5.88
N ALA A 249 4.47 -4.43 -4.87
CA ALA A 249 5.70 -5.22 -5.04
C ALA A 249 5.45 -6.57 -5.76
N LEU A 250 4.30 -7.19 -5.55
CA LEU A 250 3.94 -8.49 -6.11
C LEU A 250 3.28 -8.38 -7.50
N GLY A 251 3.98 -7.78 -8.45
CA GLY A 251 3.58 -7.71 -9.86
C GLY A 251 2.79 -6.48 -10.26
N GLY A 252 2.31 -5.67 -9.30
CA GLY A 252 1.74 -4.34 -9.56
C GLY A 252 0.43 -4.28 -10.35
N ALA A 253 -0.25 -5.41 -10.61
CA ALA A 253 -1.46 -5.42 -11.40
C ALA A 253 -2.68 -4.93 -10.59
N ALA A 254 -3.29 -5.79 -9.82
CA ALA A 254 -4.43 -5.50 -8.95
C ALA A 254 -4.59 -6.62 -7.92
N GLY A 255 -5.54 -6.45 -7.02
CA GLY A 255 -5.87 -7.45 -6.02
C GLY A 255 -5.34 -7.10 -4.65
N GLY A 256 -5.84 -7.81 -3.68
CA GLY A 256 -5.42 -7.82 -2.30
C GLY A 256 -5.78 -9.15 -1.66
N PHE A 257 -5.43 -9.31 -0.41
CA PHE A 257 -5.73 -10.53 0.32
C PHE A 257 -5.91 -10.28 1.82
N VAL A 258 -6.59 -11.22 2.46
CA VAL A 258 -6.56 -11.44 3.90
C VAL A 258 -5.90 -12.79 4.14
N ALA A 259 -4.98 -12.86 5.07
CA ALA A 259 -4.30 -14.09 5.47
C ALA A 259 -4.36 -14.24 7.00
N GLY A 260 -4.48 -15.47 7.48
CA GLY A 260 -4.61 -15.79 8.91
C GLY A 260 -4.99 -17.26 9.09
N SER A 261 -5.83 -17.55 10.10
CA SER A 261 -6.31 -18.92 10.33
C SER A 261 -7.26 -19.40 9.23
N ALA A 262 -7.36 -20.71 9.03
CA ALA A 262 -8.31 -21.31 8.10
C ALA A 262 -9.75 -20.93 8.44
N SER A 263 -10.12 -20.89 9.71
CA SER A 263 -11.44 -20.50 10.16
C SER A 263 -11.77 -19.01 9.89
N LEU A 264 -10.77 -18.12 9.91
CA LEU A 264 -10.95 -16.75 9.48
C LEU A 264 -11.29 -16.69 7.99
N CYS A 265 -10.50 -17.35 7.14
CA CYS A 265 -10.71 -17.37 5.69
C CYS A 265 -12.06 -18.01 5.31
N ASP A 266 -12.46 -19.07 5.99
CA ASP A 266 -13.78 -19.67 5.83
C ASP A 266 -14.90 -18.71 6.22
N MET A 267 -14.80 -18.02 7.35
CA MET A 267 -15.79 -17.04 7.77
C MET A 267 -15.91 -15.89 6.76
N LEU A 268 -14.79 -15.40 6.24
CA LEU A 268 -14.78 -14.36 5.20
C LEU A 268 -15.42 -14.86 3.89
N THR A 269 -15.18 -16.10 3.51
CA THR A 269 -15.84 -16.72 2.36
C THR A 269 -17.35 -16.77 2.51
N GLN A 270 -17.86 -17.00 3.73
CA GLN A 270 -19.30 -17.10 4.01
C GLN A 270 -20.00 -15.76 4.17
N ARG A 271 -19.31 -14.69 4.66
CA ARG A 271 -19.96 -13.47 5.11
C ARG A 271 -19.38 -12.17 4.57
N SER A 272 -18.17 -12.17 4.05
CA SER A 272 -17.55 -10.95 3.53
C SER A 272 -18.30 -10.45 2.29
N ARG A 273 -18.95 -9.29 2.41
CA ARG A 273 -19.76 -8.73 1.32
C ARG A 273 -18.98 -8.52 0.02
N PRO A 274 -17.71 -8.04 0.03
CA PRO A 274 -16.89 -7.97 -1.19
C PRO A 274 -16.66 -9.34 -1.84
N GLN A 275 -16.58 -10.43 -1.09
CA GLN A 275 -16.47 -11.78 -1.63
C GLN A 275 -17.79 -12.28 -2.23
N LEU A 276 -18.90 -11.96 -1.56
CA LEU A 276 -20.21 -12.44 -1.95
C LEU A 276 -20.82 -11.67 -3.12
N PHE A 277 -20.45 -10.39 -3.33
CA PHE A 277 -21.16 -9.50 -4.24
C PHE A 277 -20.28 -8.82 -5.29
N SER A 278 -18.95 -9.04 -5.25
CA SER A 278 -18.04 -8.61 -6.31
C SER A 278 -17.55 -9.81 -7.12
N ASN A 279 -17.40 -9.66 -8.42
CA ASN A 279 -16.76 -10.69 -9.24
C ASN A 279 -15.36 -11.01 -8.68
N ALA A 280 -14.93 -12.24 -8.87
CA ALA A 280 -13.61 -12.69 -8.44
C ALA A 280 -12.49 -11.94 -9.18
N LEU A 281 -11.29 -11.95 -8.59
CA LEU A 281 -10.08 -11.43 -9.22
C LEU A 281 -9.91 -12.06 -10.61
N PRO A 282 -9.69 -11.28 -11.69
CA PRO A 282 -9.52 -11.85 -13.03
C PRO A 282 -8.38 -12.88 -13.09
N PRO A 283 -8.54 -13.99 -13.82
CA PRO A 283 -7.54 -15.06 -13.86
C PRO A 283 -6.16 -14.62 -14.31
N THR A 284 -6.06 -13.71 -15.27
CA THR A 284 -4.78 -13.14 -15.73
C THR A 284 -4.07 -12.38 -14.61
N VAL A 285 -4.84 -11.64 -13.77
CA VAL A 285 -4.29 -10.91 -12.62
C VAL A 285 -3.84 -11.89 -11.53
N ALA A 286 -4.65 -12.92 -11.26
CA ALA A 286 -4.30 -13.96 -10.28
C ALA A 286 -3.04 -14.73 -10.72
N ALA A 287 -2.92 -15.08 -12.01
CA ALA A 287 -1.76 -15.74 -12.56
C ALA A 287 -0.50 -14.86 -12.53
N SER A 288 -0.62 -13.56 -12.86
CA SER A 288 0.48 -12.62 -12.75
C SER A 288 0.98 -12.48 -11.31
N ALA A 289 0.06 -12.37 -10.34
CA ALA A 289 0.42 -12.28 -8.93
C ALA A 289 1.10 -13.56 -8.41
N LEU A 290 0.59 -14.75 -8.79
CA LEU A 290 1.25 -16.02 -8.50
C LEU A 290 2.64 -16.10 -9.13
N GLY A 291 2.77 -15.64 -10.39
CA GLY A 291 4.06 -15.56 -11.08
C GLY A 291 5.04 -14.64 -10.36
N ALA A 292 4.57 -13.51 -9.85
CA ALA A 292 5.40 -12.57 -9.09
C ALA A 292 5.87 -13.15 -7.74
N ILE A 293 5.01 -13.85 -7.01
CA ILE A 293 5.38 -14.53 -5.77
C ILE A 293 6.47 -15.59 -6.06
N LYS A 294 6.24 -16.45 -7.05
CA LYS A 294 7.23 -17.48 -7.44
C LYS A 294 8.55 -16.86 -7.93
N HIS A 295 8.48 -15.74 -8.66
CA HIS A 295 9.69 -15.02 -9.09
C HIS A 295 10.47 -14.51 -7.89
N LEU A 296 9.81 -13.89 -6.92
CA LEU A 296 10.44 -13.41 -5.69
C LEU A 296 11.09 -14.54 -4.88
N GLU A 297 10.41 -15.67 -4.72
CA GLU A 297 10.94 -16.86 -4.02
C GLU A 297 12.26 -17.36 -4.62
N HIS A 298 12.37 -17.35 -5.96
CA HIS A 298 13.59 -17.75 -6.66
C HIS A 298 14.64 -16.63 -6.74
N ASN A 299 14.26 -15.38 -6.47
CA ASN A 299 15.10 -14.18 -6.62
C ASN A 299 15.06 -13.26 -5.38
N PRO A 300 15.32 -13.75 -4.16
CA PRO A 300 15.27 -12.92 -2.95
C PRO A 300 16.29 -11.76 -2.96
N GLN A 301 17.33 -11.84 -3.80
CA GLN A 301 18.30 -10.77 -4.00
C GLN A 301 17.67 -9.45 -4.52
N LEU A 302 16.45 -9.48 -5.06
CA LEU A 302 15.71 -8.27 -5.45
C LEU A 302 15.41 -7.38 -4.25
N VAL A 303 15.08 -7.98 -3.10
CA VAL A 303 14.84 -7.24 -1.86
C VAL A 303 16.13 -6.58 -1.39
N GLN A 304 17.27 -7.27 -1.48
CA GLN A 304 18.57 -6.69 -1.13
C GLN A 304 18.93 -5.54 -2.08
N LYS A 305 18.72 -5.70 -3.39
CA LYS A 305 18.94 -4.63 -4.38
C LYS A 305 18.07 -3.40 -4.09
N LEU A 306 16.80 -3.60 -3.72
CA LEU A 306 15.92 -2.51 -3.30
C LEU A 306 16.46 -1.76 -2.09
N ARG A 307 16.96 -2.47 -1.07
CA ARG A 307 17.59 -1.88 0.12
C ARG A 307 18.86 -1.11 -0.23
N ASP A 308 19.69 -1.65 -1.11
CA ASP A 308 20.94 -1.00 -1.54
C ASP A 308 20.64 0.29 -2.32
N ASN A 309 19.67 0.27 -3.22
CA ASN A 309 19.19 1.45 -3.93
C ASN A 309 18.62 2.50 -2.95
N THR A 310 17.86 2.06 -1.96
CA THR A 310 17.28 2.93 -0.93
C THR A 310 18.36 3.61 -0.09
N ARG A 311 19.33 2.85 0.43
CA ARG A 311 20.45 3.38 1.21
C ARG A 311 21.26 4.39 0.42
N TYR A 312 21.59 4.04 -0.82
CA TYR A 312 22.31 4.94 -1.70
C TYR A 312 21.58 6.26 -1.93
N PHE A 313 20.30 6.19 -2.34
CA PHE A 313 19.50 7.38 -2.62
C PHE A 313 19.36 8.26 -1.36
N ARG A 314 19.07 7.66 -0.20
CA ARG A 314 18.94 8.40 1.07
C ARG A 314 20.25 9.13 1.43
N ALA A 315 21.41 8.46 1.31
CA ALA A 315 22.68 9.06 1.58
C ALA A 315 22.98 10.24 0.64
N ALA A 316 22.83 10.03 -0.66
CA ALA A 316 23.13 11.04 -1.67
C ALA A 316 22.20 12.26 -1.63
N ILE A 317 20.91 12.07 -1.33
CA ILE A 317 19.95 13.17 -1.15
C ILE A 317 20.26 13.96 0.13
N THR A 318 20.69 13.29 1.19
CA THR A 318 21.10 13.97 2.43
C THR A 318 22.38 14.76 2.20
N GLU A 319 23.38 14.19 1.52
CA GLU A 319 24.63 14.88 1.14
C GLU A 319 24.35 16.09 0.23
N ALA A 320 23.33 15.99 -0.61
CA ALA A 320 22.87 17.09 -1.45
C ALA A 320 22.21 18.25 -0.65
N GLY A 321 21.99 18.12 0.65
CA GLY A 321 21.41 19.15 1.52
C GLY A 321 19.92 19.00 1.81
N PHE A 322 19.25 17.99 1.24
CA PHE A 322 17.84 17.72 1.54
C PHE A 322 17.66 17.02 2.90
N LYS A 323 16.45 17.07 3.43
CA LYS A 323 16.11 16.50 4.73
C LYS A 323 15.04 15.40 4.56
N PRO A 324 15.42 14.18 4.13
CA PRO A 324 14.48 13.07 4.11
C PRO A 324 14.08 12.69 5.55
N LEU A 325 12.83 12.24 5.73
CA LEU A 325 12.45 11.61 7.00
C LEU A 325 13.35 10.39 7.25
N SER A 326 13.76 10.19 8.49
CA SER A 326 14.53 9.01 8.88
C SER A 326 13.72 7.74 8.63
N GLY A 327 14.42 6.65 8.32
CA GLY A 327 13.81 5.34 8.03
C GLY A 327 14.68 4.52 7.08
N GLU A 328 14.32 3.27 6.90
CA GLU A 328 15.04 2.30 6.09
C GLU A 328 14.22 1.75 4.91
N THR A 329 12.92 2.05 4.88
CA THR A 329 12.04 1.60 3.80
C THR A 329 12.32 2.34 2.48
N PRO A 330 11.92 1.77 1.33
CA PRO A 330 12.10 2.41 0.03
C PRO A 330 11.21 3.65 -0.18
N ILE A 331 10.38 3.98 0.79
CA ILE A 331 9.63 5.23 0.82
C ILE A 331 10.52 6.30 1.45
N VAL A 332 10.88 7.31 0.67
CA VAL A 332 11.80 8.39 1.08
C VAL A 332 11.09 9.73 0.96
N PRO A 333 10.39 10.19 2.02
CA PRO A 333 9.74 11.48 2.02
C PRO A 333 10.77 12.58 2.27
N ILE A 334 10.85 13.56 1.37
CA ILE A 334 11.71 14.74 1.48
C ILE A 334 10.84 15.91 1.90
N ILE A 335 11.04 16.40 3.12
CA ILE A 335 10.23 17.49 3.69
C ILE A 335 10.62 18.82 3.04
N VAL A 336 9.63 19.55 2.55
CA VAL A 336 9.80 20.87 1.93
C VAL A 336 8.95 21.97 2.61
N GLY A 337 8.11 21.58 3.59
CA GLY A 337 7.34 22.48 4.45
C GLY A 337 5.99 22.88 3.88
N GLU A 338 5.96 23.71 2.83
CA GLU A 338 4.73 24.27 2.28
C GLU A 338 4.16 23.46 1.12
N THR A 339 2.82 23.29 1.08
CA THR A 339 2.11 22.53 0.02
C THR A 339 2.44 23.06 -1.38
N ALA A 340 2.44 24.39 -1.55
CA ALA A 340 2.74 25.00 -2.84
C ALA A 340 4.18 24.71 -3.30
N THR A 341 5.13 24.64 -2.38
CA THR A 341 6.53 24.30 -2.66
C THR A 341 6.65 22.84 -3.07
N ALA A 342 5.97 21.92 -2.39
CA ALA A 342 5.99 20.48 -2.74
C ALA A 342 5.42 20.22 -4.14
N ILE A 343 4.32 20.87 -4.49
CA ILE A 343 3.70 20.76 -5.82
C ILE A 343 4.64 21.36 -6.88
N LYS A 344 5.14 22.58 -6.66
CA LYS A 344 6.05 23.24 -7.59
C LYS A 344 7.32 22.42 -7.81
N MET A 345 7.89 21.85 -6.74
CA MET A 345 9.07 20.98 -6.81
C MET A 345 8.78 19.73 -7.65
N SER A 346 7.62 19.10 -7.44
CA SER A 346 7.17 17.93 -8.21
C SER A 346 7.05 18.25 -9.72
N ASP A 347 6.43 19.39 -10.07
CA ASP A 347 6.29 19.83 -11.46
C ASP A 347 7.66 20.11 -12.09
N MET A 348 8.55 20.81 -11.40
CA MET A 348 9.89 21.12 -11.90
C MET A 348 10.76 19.86 -12.05
N LEU A 349 10.65 18.88 -11.14
CA LEU A 349 11.34 17.59 -11.28
C LEU A 349 10.83 16.81 -12.49
N LEU A 350 9.54 16.87 -12.78
CA LEU A 350 8.98 16.27 -13.98
C LEU A 350 9.52 16.93 -15.27
N ASP A 351 9.74 18.26 -15.26
CA ASP A 351 10.38 18.98 -16.36
C ASP A 351 11.87 18.61 -16.52
N GLU A 352 12.54 18.20 -15.44
CA GLU A 352 13.92 17.66 -15.47
C GLU A 352 13.96 16.12 -15.72
N GLY A 353 12.83 15.51 -16.11
CA GLY A 353 12.75 14.08 -16.49
C GLY A 353 12.59 13.11 -15.30
N VAL A 354 12.15 13.59 -14.13
CA VAL A 354 11.95 12.73 -12.92
C VAL A 354 10.55 12.89 -12.39
N PHE A 355 9.77 11.80 -12.41
CA PHE A 355 8.40 11.81 -11.89
C PHE A 355 8.35 11.42 -10.42
N VAL A 356 8.02 12.38 -9.60
CA VAL A 356 7.71 12.25 -8.18
C VAL A 356 6.37 12.93 -7.86
N THR A 357 5.83 12.67 -6.70
CA THR A 357 4.56 13.28 -6.27
C THR A 357 4.78 14.16 -5.03
N GLY A 358 4.35 15.41 -5.13
CA GLY A 358 4.26 16.33 -4.02
C GLY A 358 2.97 16.08 -3.22
N PHE A 359 3.09 16.01 -1.89
CA PHE A 359 1.97 15.86 -0.96
C PHE A 359 1.94 17.02 0.02
N GLY A 360 0.76 17.58 0.22
CA GLY A 360 0.50 18.65 1.17
C GLY A 360 -0.78 18.40 1.95
N PHE A 361 -1.17 19.38 2.76
CA PHE A 361 -2.45 19.33 3.48
C PHE A 361 -3.62 19.15 2.49
N PRO A 362 -4.65 18.31 2.80
CA PRO A 362 -4.86 17.58 4.07
C PRO A 362 -4.26 16.16 4.10
N VAL A 363 -3.51 15.74 3.08
CA VAL A 363 -2.92 14.38 2.99
C VAL A 363 -1.81 14.20 4.04
N VAL A 364 -1.07 15.26 4.32
CA VAL A 364 -0.06 15.33 5.38
C VAL A 364 -0.33 16.57 6.24
N PRO A 365 0.16 16.63 7.49
CA PRO A 365 -0.05 17.79 8.37
C PRO A 365 0.44 19.11 7.77
N GLN A 366 -0.19 20.21 8.16
CA GLN A 366 0.22 21.55 7.72
C GLN A 366 1.68 21.83 8.15
N GLY A 367 2.46 22.43 7.25
CA GLY A 367 3.89 22.68 7.46
C GLY A 367 4.78 21.44 7.26
N GLN A 368 4.22 20.29 6.92
CA GLN A 368 4.95 19.04 6.68
C GLN A 368 4.78 18.53 5.24
N ALA A 369 4.52 19.43 4.30
CA ALA A 369 4.45 19.07 2.89
C ALA A 369 5.78 18.47 2.42
N ARG A 370 5.69 17.48 1.56
CA ARG A 370 6.80 16.65 1.14
C ARG A 370 6.73 16.23 -0.31
N VAL A 371 7.87 15.98 -0.90
CA VAL A 371 7.99 15.18 -2.12
C VAL A 371 8.31 13.75 -1.69
N ARG A 372 7.46 12.77 -2.06
CA ARG A 372 7.64 11.38 -1.69
C ARG A 372 8.29 10.60 -2.82
N CYS A 373 9.53 10.15 -2.60
CA CYS A 373 10.21 9.24 -3.51
C CYS A 373 9.96 7.79 -3.10
N GLN A 374 9.75 6.93 -4.08
CA GLN A 374 9.63 5.47 -3.91
C GLN A 374 10.66 4.78 -4.79
N LEU A 375 11.61 4.09 -4.14
CA LEU A 375 12.68 3.39 -4.84
C LEU A 375 12.21 2.02 -5.32
N SER A 376 12.85 1.54 -6.37
CA SER A 376 12.59 0.22 -6.95
C SER A 376 13.90 -0.54 -7.14
N ALA A 377 13.82 -1.87 -7.07
CA ALA A 377 14.91 -2.75 -7.48
C ALA A 377 15.21 -2.64 -8.98
N ALA A 378 14.26 -2.15 -9.79
CA ALA A 378 14.47 -1.89 -11.20
C ALA A 378 15.43 -0.73 -11.48
N HIS A 379 15.53 0.27 -10.57
CA HIS A 379 16.44 1.39 -10.76
C HIS A 379 17.89 0.93 -10.89
N SER A 380 18.56 1.41 -11.92
CA SER A 380 20.01 1.34 -12.04
C SER A 380 20.69 2.45 -11.22
N ARG A 381 22.01 2.34 -11.03
CA ARG A 381 22.77 3.40 -10.39
C ARG A 381 22.69 4.72 -11.19
N ASP A 382 22.74 4.64 -12.51
CA ASP A 382 22.62 5.79 -13.40
C ASP A 382 21.25 6.48 -13.27
N ASP A 383 20.15 5.73 -13.15
CA ASP A 383 18.83 6.31 -12.91
C ASP A 383 18.80 7.13 -11.61
N LEU A 384 19.40 6.60 -10.56
CA LEU A 384 19.44 7.27 -9.27
C LEU A 384 20.34 8.51 -9.30
N ASP A 385 21.48 8.45 -9.99
CA ASP A 385 22.39 9.57 -10.13
C ASP A 385 21.78 10.71 -10.94
N GLN A 386 21.08 10.41 -12.03
CA GLN A 386 20.32 11.38 -12.82
C GLN A 386 19.19 12.01 -11.98
N ALA A 387 18.44 11.20 -11.23
CA ALA A 387 17.40 11.72 -10.36
C ALA A 387 17.97 12.66 -9.27
N ILE A 388 19.08 12.29 -8.63
CA ILE A 388 19.75 13.13 -7.61
C ILE A 388 20.23 14.45 -8.22
N ALA A 389 20.78 14.42 -9.45
CA ALA A 389 21.19 15.64 -10.16
C ALA A 389 20.00 16.56 -10.44
N ALA A 390 18.84 16.01 -10.87
CA ALA A 390 17.59 16.77 -11.05
C ALA A 390 17.13 17.40 -9.72
N PHE A 391 17.16 16.64 -8.63
CA PHE A 391 16.84 17.15 -7.28
C PHE A 391 17.75 18.31 -6.88
N LYS A 392 19.06 18.21 -7.08
CA LYS A 392 20.02 19.30 -6.81
C LYS A 392 19.67 20.54 -7.62
N THR A 393 19.45 20.40 -8.92
CA THR A 393 19.07 21.51 -9.81
C THR A 393 17.79 22.21 -9.32
N VAL A 394 16.74 21.43 -9.05
CA VAL A 394 15.44 21.99 -8.62
C VAL A 394 15.52 22.55 -7.21
N GLY A 395 16.18 21.86 -6.28
CA GLY A 395 16.36 22.31 -4.90
C GLY A 395 17.07 23.66 -4.80
N THR A 396 18.15 23.84 -5.57
CA THR A 396 18.88 25.13 -5.67
C THR A 396 17.98 26.23 -6.28
N LYS A 397 17.25 25.94 -7.38
CA LYS A 397 16.33 26.90 -8.00
C LYS A 397 15.21 27.35 -7.06
N LEU A 398 14.81 26.50 -6.13
CA LEU A 398 13.76 26.78 -5.15
C LEU A 398 14.29 27.34 -3.80
N GLY A 399 15.62 27.40 -3.61
CA GLY A 399 16.24 27.83 -2.35
C GLY A 399 15.99 26.85 -1.20
N ILE A 400 15.82 25.57 -1.49
CA ILE A 400 15.64 24.53 -0.47
C ILE A 400 17.00 24.01 0.02
N ILE A 401 18.00 24.01 -0.87
CA ILE A 401 19.40 23.66 -0.61
C ILE A 401 20.32 24.72 -1.16
#